data_94e8109706045f72a761674f3fe9e285
#
_entry.id   94e8109706045f72a761674f3fe9e285
#
_cell.length_a   1.000
_cell.length_b   1.000
_cell.length_c   1.000
_cell.angle_alpha   90.00
_cell.angle_beta   90.00
_cell.angle_gamma   90.00
#
_symmetry.space_group_name_H-M   'P 1'
#
loop_
_entity.id
_entity.type
_entity.pdbx_description
1 polymer ?
#
loop_
_entity_poly.entity_id
_entity_poly.type
_entity_poly.pdbx_seq_one_letter_code
_entity_poly.pdbx_strand_id
1 'polypeptide(L)'
;MMEIMIRKGKADDAADLADVETACFPPAEAATAEEIAARLSVYPSHFFLLYADGILTGFIDGMVTNEKDLRDEMYADASLHDEAGDWQMIFGLNTLPSYRRLGLAGRLIEAMKEDAKKQGRKGMGTRTKSWTN
;
A
#
# COMPACT_ATOMS: atom_id res chain seq x y z
N MET A 1 -22.34 12.25 5.33
CA MET A 1 -20.95 12.18 5.78
C MET A 1 -20.45 10.75 5.69
N MET A 2 -19.30 10.52 5.07
CA MET A 2 -18.74 9.17 4.96
C MET A 2 -18.11 8.71 6.26
N GLU A 3 -18.39 7.48 6.63
CA GLU A 3 -17.72 6.85 7.76
C GLU A 3 -16.46 6.15 7.23
N ILE A 4 -15.30 6.59 7.70
CA ILE A 4 -14.02 6.10 7.21
C ILE A 4 -13.40 5.15 8.24
N MET A 5 -12.97 3.98 7.77
CA MET A 5 -12.25 3.02 8.59
C MET A 5 -10.99 2.58 7.85
N ILE A 6 -9.86 2.53 8.56
CA ILE A 6 -8.60 2.04 8.00
C ILE A 6 -8.14 0.86 8.86
N ARG A 7 -7.76 -0.24 8.21
CA ARG A 7 -7.20 -1.40 8.90
C ARG A 7 -6.02 -1.97 8.14
N LYS A 8 -5.20 -2.73 8.84
CA LYS A 8 -4.08 -3.44 8.23
C LYS A 8 -4.56 -4.64 7.42
N GLY A 9 -3.76 -5.06 6.45
CA GLY A 9 -4.10 -6.17 5.57
C GLY A 9 -4.02 -7.53 6.23
N LYS A 10 -4.65 -8.50 5.58
CA LYS A 10 -4.63 -9.92 5.94
C LYS A 10 -4.43 -10.73 4.67
N ALA A 11 -3.96 -11.97 4.84
CA ALA A 11 -3.70 -12.85 3.70
C ALA A 11 -4.93 -13.03 2.79
N ASP A 12 -6.12 -13.11 3.35
CA ASP A 12 -7.34 -13.33 2.57
C ASP A 12 -7.90 -12.07 1.91
N ASP A 13 -7.21 -10.94 2.01
CA ASP A 13 -7.60 -9.71 1.30
C ASP A 13 -7.14 -9.69 -0.16
N ALA A 14 -6.34 -10.66 -0.60
CA ALA A 14 -5.66 -10.58 -1.90
C ALA A 14 -6.61 -10.36 -3.08
N ALA A 15 -7.73 -11.08 -3.14
CA ALA A 15 -8.67 -10.97 -4.26
C ALA A 15 -9.29 -9.58 -4.33
N ASP A 16 -9.72 -9.04 -3.21
CA ASP A 16 -10.36 -7.71 -3.15
C ASP A 16 -9.35 -6.61 -3.51
N LEU A 17 -8.12 -6.74 -3.04
CA LEU A 17 -7.07 -5.77 -3.36
C LEU A 17 -6.69 -5.82 -4.83
N ALA A 18 -6.66 -7.01 -5.42
CA ALA A 18 -6.40 -7.15 -6.86
C ALA A 18 -7.49 -6.46 -7.69
N ASP A 19 -8.73 -6.54 -7.25
CA ASP A 19 -9.84 -5.86 -7.94
C ASP A 19 -9.69 -4.35 -7.86
N VAL A 20 -9.31 -3.80 -6.72
CA VAL A 20 -9.06 -2.36 -6.57
C VAL A 20 -7.88 -1.94 -7.46
N GLU A 21 -6.81 -2.72 -7.46
CA GLU A 21 -5.63 -2.44 -8.27
C GLU A 21 -6.00 -2.37 -9.76
N THR A 22 -6.76 -3.35 -10.25
CA THR A 22 -7.21 -3.40 -11.63
C THR A 22 -8.09 -2.22 -12.00
N ALA A 23 -8.92 -1.75 -11.07
CA ALA A 23 -9.78 -0.59 -11.30
C ALA A 23 -9.00 0.73 -11.34
N CYS A 24 -7.82 0.77 -10.73
CA CYS A 24 -7.03 2.00 -10.59
C CYS A 24 -5.94 2.15 -11.64
N PHE A 25 -5.43 1.05 -12.21
CA PHE A 25 -4.27 1.08 -13.11
C PHE A 25 -4.49 0.26 -14.37
N PRO A 26 -3.87 0.67 -15.51
CA PRO A 26 -3.88 -0.17 -16.71
C PRO A 26 -3.20 -1.51 -16.45
N PRO A 27 -3.56 -2.57 -17.20
CA PRO A 27 -2.96 -3.91 -16.97
C PRO A 27 -1.44 -3.94 -16.98
N ALA A 28 -0.80 -3.09 -17.78
CA ALA A 28 0.67 -3.06 -17.84
C ALA A 28 1.31 -2.53 -16.55
N GLU A 29 0.57 -1.77 -15.75
CA GLU A 29 1.10 -1.13 -14.55
C GLU A 29 0.56 -1.73 -13.26
N ALA A 30 -0.58 -2.41 -13.33
CA ALA A 30 -1.22 -2.98 -12.14
C ALA A 30 -0.41 -4.16 -11.62
N ALA A 31 -0.27 -4.24 -10.29
CA ALA A 31 0.28 -5.43 -9.67
C ALA A 31 -0.67 -6.60 -9.91
N THR A 32 -0.12 -7.79 -10.14
CA THR A 32 -0.94 -8.98 -10.36
C THR A 32 -1.50 -9.50 -9.04
N ALA A 33 -2.54 -10.33 -9.13
CA ALA A 33 -3.12 -10.97 -7.94
C ALA A 33 -2.06 -11.82 -7.22
N GLU A 34 -1.19 -12.50 -7.97
CA GLU A 34 -0.11 -13.31 -7.42
C GLU A 34 0.91 -12.45 -6.66
N GLU A 35 1.26 -11.30 -7.22
CA GLU A 35 2.18 -10.37 -6.55
C GLU A 35 1.59 -9.83 -5.26
N ILE A 36 0.32 -9.45 -5.28
CA ILE A 36 -0.36 -8.96 -4.09
C ILE A 36 -0.44 -10.05 -3.02
N ALA A 37 -0.78 -11.28 -3.43
CA ALA A 37 -0.84 -12.41 -2.51
C ALA A 37 0.51 -12.71 -1.87
N ALA A 38 1.59 -12.65 -2.67
CA ALA A 38 2.95 -12.87 -2.16
C ALA A 38 3.33 -11.81 -1.13
N ARG A 39 3.01 -10.54 -1.40
CA ARG A 39 3.29 -9.46 -0.46
C ARG A 39 2.50 -9.63 0.84
N LEU A 40 1.22 -9.96 0.73
CA LEU A 40 0.37 -10.18 1.92
C LEU A 40 0.84 -11.35 2.77
N SER A 41 1.46 -12.36 2.15
CA SER A 41 1.97 -13.50 2.90
C SER A 41 3.21 -13.16 3.71
N VAL A 42 3.95 -12.12 3.32
CA VAL A 42 5.19 -11.72 3.99
C VAL A 42 4.99 -10.52 4.90
N TYR A 43 4.30 -9.48 4.42
CA TYR A 43 4.16 -8.25 5.22
C TYR A 43 2.73 -7.69 5.20
N PRO A 44 1.74 -8.45 5.64
CA PRO A 44 0.35 -7.98 5.65
C PRO A 44 0.16 -6.73 6.51
N SER A 45 0.95 -6.55 7.56
CA SER A 45 0.86 -5.39 8.45
C SER A 45 1.37 -4.09 7.83
N HIS A 46 1.94 -4.15 6.63
CA HIS A 46 2.37 -2.97 5.88
C HIS A 46 1.44 -2.68 4.69
N PHE A 47 0.25 -3.23 4.74
CA PHE A 47 -0.89 -2.85 3.92
C PHE A 47 -1.88 -2.11 4.80
N PHE A 48 -2.38 -0.99 4.31
CA PHE A 48 -3.45 -0.25 4.99
C PHE A 48 -4.61 -0.13 4.02
N LEU A 49 -5.77 -0.64 4.42
CA LEU A 49 -6.98 -0.69 3.61
C LEU A 49 -7.97 0.33 4.14
N LEU A 50 -8.55 1.13 3.25
CA LEU A 50 -9.50 2.17 3.62
C LEU A 50 -10.90 1.79 3.14
N TYR A 51 -11.84 1.81 4.08
CA TYR A 51 -13.25 1.56 3.81
C TYR A 51 -14.03 2.86 4.01
N ALA A 52 -14.87 3.20 3.06
CA ALA A 52 -15.81 4.31 3.17
C ALA A 52 -17.22 3.74 3.20
N ASP A 53 -17.92 3.95 4.30
CA ASP A 53 -19.26 3.39 4.51
C ASP A 53 -19.31 1.87 4.28
N GLY A 54 -18.28 1.17 4.74
CA GLY A 54 -18.19 -0.28 4.62
C GLY A 54 -17.69 -0.80 3.28
N ILE A 55 -17.38 0.09 2.33
CA ILE A 55 -16.91 -0.30 1.00
C ILE A 55 -15.41 -0.06 0.91
N LEU A 56 -14.66 -1.08 0.47
CA LEU A 56 -13.22 -0.95 0.24
C LEU A 56 -12.99 -0.01 -0.94
N THR A 57 -12.39 1.16 -0.68
CA THR A 57 -12.24 2.21 -1.67
C THR A 57 -10.79 2.47 -2.06
N GLY A 58 -9.84 1.99 -1.28
CA GLY A 58 -8.43 2.21 -1.58
C GLY A 58 -7.52 1.50 -0.61
N PHE A 59 -6.23 1.47 -0.97
CA PHE A 59 -5.23 0.92 -0.07
C PHE A 59 -3.85 1.46 -0.42
N ILE A 60 -2.93 1.36 0.54
CA ILE A 60 -1.52 1.67 0.37
C ILE A 60 -0.73 0.45 0.84
N ASP A 61 0.37 0.15 0.15
CA ASP A 61 1.23 -0.97 0.53
C ASP A 61 2.69 -0.73 0.18
N GLY A 62 3.56 -1.44 0.87
CA GLY A 62 4.98 -1.44 0.57
C GLY A 62 5.76 -2.21 1.62
N MET A 63 6.92 -2.72 1.21
CA MET A 63 7.80 -3.44 2.14
C MET A 63 8.61 -2.49 3.01
N VAL A 64 9.24 -3.05 4.03
CA VAL A 64 10.23 -2.36 4.84
C VAL A 64 11.61 -2.87 4.44
N THR A 65 12.61 -2.00 4.42
CA THR A 65 13.96 -2.33 3.99
C THR A 65 14.96 -1.40 4.67
N ASN A 66 16.24 -1.77 4.63
CA ASN A 66 17.32 -0.90 5.09
C ASN A 66 17.82 0.02 3.98
N GLU A 67 17.31 -0.11 2.77
CA GLU A 67 17.70 0.75 1.66
C GLU A 67 16.80 1.95 1.60
N LYS A 68 17.37 3.12 1.46
CA LYS A 68 16.62 4.37 1.40
C LYS A 68 15.83 4.51 0.11
N ASP A 69 16.38 3.97 -1.00
CA ASP A 69 15.79 4.16 -2.32
C ASP A 69 15.04 2.93 -2.77
N LEU A 70 13.86 3.16 -3.34
CA LEU A 70 13.02 2.10 -3.88
C LEU A 70 13.63 1.55 -5.17
N ARG A 71 13.79 0.23 -5.23
CA ARG A 71 14.31 -0.46 -6.42
C ARG A 71 13.24 -1.32 -7.07
N ASP A 72 13.37 -1.54 -8.38
CA ASP A 72 12.39 -2.33 -9.15
C ASP A 72 12.23 -3.76 -8.62
N GLU A 73 13.32 -4.38 -8.17
CA GLU A 73 13.26 -5.75 -7.65
C GLU A 73 12.32 -5.88 -6.46
N MET A 74 12.14 -4.82 -5.70
CA MET A 74 11.29 -4.85 -4.51
C MET A 74 9.81 -5.10 -4.85
N TYR A 75 9.37 -4.66 -6.03
CA TYR A 75 7.98 -4.89 -6.46
C TYR A 75 7.70 -6.36 -6.72
N ALA A 76 8.68 -7.08 -7.25
CA ALA A 76 8.48 -8.46 -7.70
C ALA A 76 8.93 -9.51 -6.69
N ASP A 77 9.74 -9.13 -5.69
CA ASP A 77 10.33 -10.07 -4.75
C ASP A 77 10.04 -9.68 -3.30
N ALA A 78 8.94 -10.21 -2.77
CA ALA A 78 8.53 -9.92 -1.39
C ALA A 78 9.54 -10.41 -0.35
N SER A 79 10.43 -11.34 -0.71
CA SER A 79 11.44 -11.85 0.21
C SER A 79 12.50 -10.81 0.58
N LEU A 80 12.55 -9.70 -0.16
CA LEU A 80 13.47 -8.60 0.15
C LEU A 80 12.99 -7.77 1.36
N HIS A 81 11.79 -8.01 1.83
CA HIS A 81 11.26 -7.33 3.01
C HIS A 81 12.10 -7.66 4.25
N ASP A 82 12.44 -6.63 5.02
CA ASP A 82 13.16 -6.75 6.28
C ASP A 82 12.38 -5.99 7.35
N GLU A 83 11.69 -6.74 8.21
CA GLU A 83 10.84 -6.13 9.23
C GLU A 83 11.61 -5.23 10.20
N ALA A 84 12.90 -5.43 10.35
CA ALA A 84 13.76 -4.59 11.19
C ALA A 84 14.35 -3.39 10.45
N GLY A 85 13.96 -3.18 9.19
CA GLY A 85 14.52 -2.12 8.36
C GLY A 85 14.16 -0.71 8.81
N ASP A 86 14.93 0.25 8.35
CA ASP A 86 14.77 1.67 8.71
C ASP A 86 13.78 2.42 7.83
N TRP A 87 13.43 1.87 6.67
CA TRP A 87 12.63 2.59 5.67
C TRP A 87 11.38 1.84 5.26
N GLN A 88 10.24 2.52 5.36
CA GLN A 88 8.97 2.01 4.84
C GLN A 88 8.84 2.45 3.39
N MET A 89 8.78 1.50 2.46
CA MET A 89 8.57 1.81 1.05
C MET A 89 7.08 2.00 0.76
N ILE A 90 6.77 2.77 -0.27
CA ILE A 90 5.42 2.90 -0.80
C ILE A 90 5.45 2.34 -2.21
N PHE A 91 4.81 1.20 -2.44
CA PHE A 91 4.71 0.57 -3.76
C PHE A 91 3.51 1.10 -4.54
N GLY A 92 2.37 1.18 -3.88
CA GLY A 92 1.14 1.61 -4.51
C GLY A 92 0.28 2.39 -3.55
N LEU A 93 -0.47 3.33 -4.11
CA LEU A 93 -1.46 4.11 -3.39
C LEU A 93 -2.66 4.22 -4.31
N ASN A 94 -3.71 3.48 -3.98
CA ASN A 94 -4.87 3.32 -4.84
C ASN A 94 -6.10 3.92 -4.20
N THR A 95 -6.89 4.63 -5.01
CA THR A 95 -8.23 5.08 -4.62
C THR A 95 -9.12 4.85 -5.82
N LEU A 96 -10.23 4.15 -5.63
CA LEU A 96 -11.19 3.90 -6.71
C LEU A 96 -11.59 5.23 -7.37
N PRO A 97 -11.74 5.27 -8.71
CA PRO A 97 -11.99 6.51 -9.43
C PRO A 97 -13.14 7.35 -8.87
N SER A 98 -14.23 6.71 -8.46
CA SER A 98 -15.40 7.43 -7.95
C SER A 98 -15.20 8.01 -6.54
N TYR A 99 -14.11 7.64 -5.87
CA TYR A 99 -13.80 8.12 -4.52
C TYR A 99 -12.61 9.07 -4.49
N ARG A 100 -12.09 9.46 -5.64
CA ARG A 100 -10.96 10.39 -5.73
C ARG A 100 -11.39 11.81 -5.37
N ARG A 101 -10.41 12.65 -5.02
CA ARG A 101 -10.62 14.06 -4.65
C ARG A 101 -11.40 14.25 -3.35
N LEU A 102 -11.41 13.22 -2.49
CA LEU A 102 -12.06 13.29 -1.19
C LEU A 102 -11.05 13.28 -0.04
N GLY A 103 -9.75 13.35 -0.37
CA GLY A 103 -8.70 13.33 0.64
C GLY A 103 -8.37 11.95 1.20
N LEU A 104 -8.90 10.88 0.60
CA LEU A 104 -8.73 9.53 1.15
C LEU A 104 -7.29 9.02 1.02
N ALA A 105 -6.63 9.34 -0.10
CA ALA A 105 -5.22 8.97 -0.30
C ALA A 105 -4.34 9.56 0.79
N GLY A 106 -4.58 10.82 1.16
CA GLY A 106 -3.85 11.46 2.26
C GLY A 106 -4.03 10.74 3.58
N ARG A 107 -5.22 10.23 3.84
CA ARG A 107 -5.49 9.48 5.07
C ARG A 107 -4.73 8.17 5.11
N LEU A 108 -4.59 7.50 3.96
CA LEU A 108 -3.80 6.27 3.85
C LEU A 108 -2.31 6.54 4.09
N ILE A 109 -1.80 7.60 3.49
CA ILE A 109 -0.39 8.00 3.70
C ILE A 109 -0.15 8.29 5.18
N GLU A 110 -1.04 9.04 5.82
CA GLU A 110 -0.89 9.37 7.24
C GLU A 110 -0.93 8.12 8.12
N ALA A 111 -1.79 7.15 7.81
CA ALA A 111 -1.87 5.91 8.57
C ALA A 111 -0.55 5.13 8.51
N MET A 112 0.02 4.98 7.31
CA MET A 112 1.29 4.29 7.14
C MET A 112 2.44 5.07 7.80
N LYS A 113 2.44 6.39 7.67
CA LYS A 113 3.46 7.25 8.27
C LYS A 113 3.45 7.15 9.79
N GLU A 114 2.28 7.21 10.41
CA GLU A 114 2.14 7.10 11.85
C GLU A 114 2.63 5.73 12.34
N ASP A 115 2.30 4.66 11.61
CA ASP A 115 2.75 3.33 11.96
C ASP A 115 4.28 3.22 11.86
N ALA A 116 4.87 3.77 10.80
CA ALA A 116 6.34 3.77 10.63
C ALA A 116 7.02 4.54 11.77
N LYS A 117 6.47 5.67 12.17
CA LYS A 117 7.01 6.45 13.28
C LYS A 117 6.93 5.68 14.60
N LYS A 118 5.81 5.02 14.87
CA LYS A 118 5.66 4.21 16.09
C LYS A 118 6.68 3.08 16.14
N GLN A 119 7.08 2.56 15.00
CA GLN A 119 8.06 1.49 14.91
C GLN A 119 9.51 2.01 14.92
N GLY A 120 9.70 3.33 14.97
CA GLY A 120 11.03 3.93 15.04
C GLY A 120 11.80 3.95 13.73
N ARG A 121 11.11 3.85 12.59
CA ARG A 121 11.76 3.86 11.29
C ARG A 121 12.22 5.26 10.93
N LYS A 122 13.24 5.37 10.06
CA LYS A 122 13.82 6.66 9.68
C LYS A 122 12.96 7.47 8.74
N GLY A 123 12.13 6.81 7.93
CA GLY A 123 11.26 7.51 7.01
C GLY A 123 10.59 6.59 6.02
N MET A 124 10.05 7.19 4.96
CA MET A 124 9.35 6.48 3.89
C MET A 124 10.00 6.79 2.56
N GLY A 125 10.11 5.76 1.71
CA GLY A 125 10.67 5.89 0.38
C GLY A 125 9.63 5.63 -0.68
N THR A 126 9.72 6.36 -1.82
CA THR A 126 8.79 6.19 -2.91
C THR A 126 9.48 6.56 -4.23
N ARG A 127 8.88 6.15 -5.34
CA ARG A 127 9.26 6.62 -6.66
C ARG A 127 8.52 7.92 -6.95
N THR A 128 9.26 8.98 -7.16
CA THR A 128 8.63 10.29 -7.39
C THR A 128 7.77 10.29 -8.65
N LYS A 129 8.20 9.59 -9.70
CA LYS A 129 7.46 9.61 -10.97
C LYS A 129 6.19 8.77 -10.96
N SER A 130 6.03 7.85 -10.04
CA SER A 130 4.84 7.02 -9.94
C SER A 130 3.80 7.59 -9.00
N TRP A 131 4.07 8.76 -8.46
CA TRP A 131 3.23 9.40 -7.48
C TRP A 131 2.36 10.46 -8.10
N THR A 132 1.13 10.16 -8.33
CA THR A 132 0.16 11.15 -8.76
C THR A 132 -1.10 10.98 -7.94
N ASN A 133 -1.64 12.08 -7.53
CA ASN A 133 -2.91 12.07 -6.83
C ASN A 133 -4.07 11.91 -7.80
#